data_28b3501940184e34ea2f105cd9bfd0e5
#
_entry.id   28b3501940184e34ea2f105cd9bfd0e5
#
_cell.length_a   1.000
_cell.length_b   1.000
_cell.length_c   1.000
_cell.angle_alpha   90.00
_cell.angle_beta   90.00
_cell.angle_gamma   90.00
#
_symmetry.space_group_name_H-M   'P 1'
#
loop_
_entity.id
_entity.type
_entity.pdbx_description
1 polymer ?
#
loop_
_entity_poly.entity_id
_entity_poly.type
_entity_poly.pdbx_seq_one_letter_code
_entity_poly.pdbx_strand_id
1 'polypeptide(L)'
;VKQANLLYTGKAKSVYRTDVKGKLIVEFRDDITAFDGGKKDVLKNKGSYNAEVSAFIFEYLEKLGIKTHFVKMLDPRRMVVRELSMIPLEVIVRNVAAGSIVRNLPFKEGTPLDPPVIVIDLKDDSRHDPMLNDDLIVALGIATPAELKKMKKIALDINEALSELLAAQGITLVDYKIEFGRQGKTIYLGDEISMDSMRLWDKKTGESMDKDVYRFDKGDVMKVYNSVAQRIMHPVKKHK
;
A
#
# COMPACT_ATOMS: atom_id res chain seq x y z
N VAL A 1 3.04 14.00 -21.31
CA VAL A 1 4.05 13.43 -20.42
C VAL A 1 4.66 12.23 -21.11
N LYS A 2 5.92 12.34 -21.50
CA LYS A 2 6.66 11.26 -22.15
C LYS A 2 7.65 10.67 -21.16
N GLN A 3 7.84 9.34 -21.20
CA GLN A 3 8.81 8.64 -20.40
C GLN A 3 10.24 9.00 -20.87
N ALA A 4 11.12 9.25 -19.90
CA ALA A 4 12.52 9.49 -20.11
C ALA A 4 13.37 8.43 -19.37
N ASN A 5 14.51 8.79 -18.82
CA ASN A 5 15.45 7.84 -18.22
C ASN A 5 14.89 7.14 -16.99
N LEU A 6 15.26 5.87 -16.84
CA LEU A 6 15.04 5.10 -15.61
C LEU A 6 15.73 5.81 -14.44
N LEU A 7 14.99 6.06 -13.37
CA LEU A 7 15.47 6.67 -12.14
C LEU A 7 15.80 5.63 -11.07
N TYR A 8 14.90 4.64 -10.93
CA TYR A 8 14.98 3.64 -9.86
C TYR A 8 14.21 2.37 -10.25
N THR A 9 14.72 1.23 -9.82
CA THR A 9 14.03 -0.07 -9.92
C THR A 9 13.96 -0.72 -8.54
N GLY A 10 12.74 -0.93 -8.06
CA GLY A 10 12.45 -1.66 -6.82
C GLY A 10 12.07 -3.12 -7.08
N LYS A 11 11.53 -3.78 -6.05
CA LYS A 11 11.15 -5.22 -6.10
C LYS A 11 10.04 -5.50 -7.14
N ALA A 12 9.06 -4.60 -7.29
CA ALA A 12 7.90 -4.80 -8.17
C ALA A 12 7.58 -3.58 -9.06
N LYS A 13 8.33 -2.49 -8.96
CA LYS A 13 8.08 -1.25 -9.68
C LYS A 13 9.36 -0.68 -10.27
N SER A 14 9.23 0.02 -11.39
CA SER A 14 10.28 0.87 -11.97
C SER A 14 9.78 2.31 -12.04
N VAL A 15 10.64 3.26 -11.73
CA VAL A 15 10.32 4.69 -11.73
C VAL A 15 11.16 5.39 -12.77
N TYR A 16 10.52 6.20 -13.59
CA TYR A 16 11.15 6.92 -14.69
C TYR A 16 10.95 8.41 -14.54
N ARG A 17 11.95 9.18 -14.97
CA ARG A 17 11.80 10.61 -15.21
C ARG A 17 10.85 10.86 -16.37
N THR A 18 10.33 12.07 -16.45
CA THR A 18 9.49 12.52 -17.56
C THR A 18 10.03 13.82 -18.17
N ASP A 19 9.46 14.21 -19.32
CA ASP A 19 9.67 15.50 -19.95
C ASP A 19 9.01 16.67 -19.18
N VAL A 20 8.27 16.39 -18.12
CA VAL A 20 7.59 17.39 -17.30
C VAL A 20 8.22 17.44 -15.91
N LYS A 21 8.82 18.56 -15.55
CA LYS A 21 9.42 18.77 -14.23
C LYS A 21 8.42 18.48 -13.09
N GLY A 22 8.87 17.77 -12.08
CA GLY A 22 8.06 17.40 -10.91
C GLY A 22 7.03 16.31 -11.17
N LYS A 23 7.15 15.59 -12.28
CA LYS A 23 6.35 14.41 -12.62
C LYS A 23 7.26 13.22 -12.88
N LEU A 24 6.83 12.05 -12.39
CA LEU A 24 7.47 10.77 -12.64
C LEU A 24 6.45 9.81 -13.26
N ILE A 25 6.93 8.76 -13.89
CA ILE A 25 6.13 7.60 -14.28
C ILE A 25 6.52 6.43 -13.38
N VAL A 26 5.53 5.80 -12.78
CA VAL A 26 5.67 4.53 -12.05
C VAL A 26 5.10 3.43 -12.92
N GLU A 27 5.93 2.44 -13.24
CA GLU A 27 5.55 1.22 -13.93
C GLU A 27 5.48 0.07 -12.93
N PHE A 28 4.32 -0.57 -12.85
CA PHE A 28 4.08 -1.76 -12.05
C PHE A 28 4.46 -2.99 -12.86
N ARG A 29 5.38 -3.79 -12.32
CA ARG A 29 5.85 -5.00 -12.97
C ARG A 29 5.11 -6.24 -12.47
N ASP A 30 5.23 -7.32 -13.22
CA ASP A 30 4.64 -8.62 -12.88
C ASP A 30 5.44 -9.40 -11.83
N ASP A 31 6.59 -8.86 -11.40
CA ASP A 31 7.41 -9.45 -10.35
C ASP A 31 6.64 -9.50 -9.02
N ILE A 32 6.69 -10.65 -8.37
CA ILE A 32 6.21 -10.85 -7.01
C ILE A 32 7.33 -11.45 -6.15
N THR A 33 7.49 -10.92 -4.94
CA THR A 33 8.51 -11.41 -3.99
C THR A 33 7.89 -11.61 -2.62
N ALA A 34 8.37 -12.61 -1.90
CA ALA A 34 8.02 -12.85 -0.50
C ALA A 34 9.28 -13.22 0.30
N PHE A 35 9.21 -13.11 1.64
CA PHE A 35 10.27 -13.48 2.56
C PHE A 35 11.61 -12.80 2.21
N ASP A 36 11.61 -11.46 2.13
CA ASP A 36 12.77 -10.62 1.80
C ASP A 36 13.49 -11.04 0.50
N GLY A 37 12.70 -11.53 -0.46
CA GLY A 37 13.21 -11.99 -1.75
C GLY A 37 13.62 -13.47 -1.80
N GLY A 38 13.39 -14.23 -0.74
CA GLY A 38 13.61 -15.67 -0.72
C GLY A 38 12.68 -16.46 -1.65
N LYS A 39 11.50 -15.91 -1.96
CA LYS A 39 10.57 -16.44 -2.96
C LYS A 39 10.30 -15.38 -4.00
N LYS A 40 10.49 -15.70 -5.30
CA LYS A 40 10.35 -14.77 -6.43
C LYS A 40 9.71 -15.48 -7.61
N ASP A 41 8.74 -14.80 -8.23
CA ASP A 41 8.09 -15.25 -9.45
C ASP A 41 7.71 -14.05 -10.32
N VAL A 42 7.25 -14.34 -11.55
CA VAL A 42 6.66 -13.35 -12.46
C VAL A 42 5.24 -13.81 -12.79
N LEU A 43 4.26 -13.05 -12.32
CA LEU A 43 2.84 -13.37 -12.49
C LEU A 43 2.23 -12.43 -13.53
N LYS A 44 1.97 -12.95 -14.73
CA LYS A 44 1.41 -12.17 -15.84
C LYS A 44 0.16 -11.38 -15.43
N ASN A 45 0.15 -10.09 -15.75
CA ASN A 45 -0.90 -9.11 -15.43
C ASN A 45 -1.00 -8.67 -13.97
N LYS A 46 -0.15 -9.16 -13.05
CA LYS A 46 -0.15 -8.72 -11.65
C LYS A 46 0.08 -7.20 -11.55
N GLY A 47 1.04 -6.69 -12.32
CA GLY A 47 1.34 -5.26 -12.36
C GLY A 47 0.13 -4.42 -12.77
N SER A 48 -0.65 -4.86 -13.76
CA SER A 48 -1.87 -4.15 -14.18
C SER A 48 -2.91 -4.09 -13.07
N TYR A 49 -3.21 -5.21 -12.40
CA TYR A 49 -4.16 -5.21 -11.29
C TYR A 49 -3.74 -4.29 -10.15
N ASN A 50 -2.46 -4.32 -9.78
CA ASN A 50 -1.97 -3.47 -8.70
C ASN A 50 -1.99 -1.98 -9.08
N ALA A 51 -1.65 -1.63 -10.32
CA ALA A 51 -1.69 -0.26 -10.80
C ALA A 51 -3.12 0.29 -10.86
N GLU A 52 -4.05 -0.48 -11.43
CA GLU A 52 -5.45 -0.08 -11.58
C GLU A 52 -6.15 0.06 -10.21
N VAL A 53 -5.93 -0.89 -9.30
CA VAL A 53 -6.46 -0.82 -7.93
C VAL A 53 -5.88 0.37 -7.17
N SER A 54 -4.56 0.60 -7.27
CA SER A 54 -3.92 1.76 -6.64
C SER A 54 -4.49 3.08 -7.18
N ALA A 55 -4.64 3.20 -8.50
CA ALA A 55 -5.21 4.39 -9.12
C ALA A 55 -6.66 4.64 -8.64
N PHE A 56 -7.49 3.61 -8.65
CA PHE A 56 -8.87 3.69 -8.16
C PHE A 56 -8.93 4.17 -6.70
N ILE A 57 -8.10 3.57 -5.83
CA ILE A 57 -8.04 3.94 -4.41
C ILE A 57 -7.53 5.38 -4.26
N PHE A 58 -6.48 5.79 -4.98
CA PHE A 58 -5.99 7.17 -4.91
C PHE A 58 -7.07 8.19 -5.33
N GLU A 59 -7.77 7.94 -6.43
CA GLU A 59 -8.89 8.80 -6.87
C GLU A 59 -10.02 8.85 -5.83
N TYR A 60 -10.34 7.72 -5.20
CA TYR A 60 -11.33 7.64 -4.13
C TYR A 60 -10.90 8.47 -2.92
N LEU A 61 -9.66 8.33 -2.46
CA LEU A 61 -9.11 9.07 -1.33
C LEU A 61 -9.01 10.59 -1.62
N GLU A 62 -8.65 10.98 -2.85
CA GLU A 62 -8.61 12.39 -3.25
C GLU A 62 -10.00 13.05 -3.19
N LYS A 63 -11.07 12.33 -3.56
CA LYS A 63 -12.45 12.81 -3.39
C LYS A 63 -12.83 13.05 -1.92
N LEU A 64 -12.15 12.37 -0.99
CA LEU A 64 -12.29 12.56 0.47
C LEU A 64 -11.33 13.63 1.02
N GLY A 65 -10.55 14.30 0.16
CA GLY A 65 -9.62 15.36 0.55
C GLY A 65 -8.23 14.89 1.00
N ILE A 66 -7.92 13.61 0.89
CA ILE A 66 -6.60 13.05 1.17
C ILE A 66 -5.70 13.26 -0.06
N LYS A 67 -4.59 13.98 0.13
CA LYS A 67 -3.66 14.28 -0.95
C LYS A 67 -2.81 13.07 -1.30
N THR A 68 -2.81 12.66 -2.57
CA THR A 68 -1.97 11.58 -3.08
C THR A 68 -0.97 12.08 -4.12
N HIS A 69 0.03 11.26 -4.43
CA HIS A 69 0.96 11.56 -5.51
C HIS A 69 0.38 11.28 -6.91
N PHE A 70 -0.73 10.57 -6.97
CA PHE A 70 -1.35 10.17 -8.23
C PHE A 70 -1.75 11.36 -9.08
N VAL A 71 -1.62 11.25 -10.39
CA VAL A 71 -2.05 12.27 -11.35
C VAL A 71 -3.00 11.67 -12.39
N LYS A 72 -2.60 10.57 -13.02
CA LYS A 72 -3.41 9.83 -13.99
C LYS A 72 -2.76 8.52 -14.40
N MET A 73 -3.54 7.59 -14.89
CA MET A 73 -3.04 6.43 -15.63
C MET A 73 -2.55 6.84 -17.02
N LEU A 74 -1.49 6.21 -17.50
CA LEU A 74 -1.05 6.27 -18.91
C LEU A 74 -1.54 5.05 -19.70
N ASP A 75 -1.47 3.90 -19.09
CA ASP A 75 -1.93 2.61 -19.57
C ASP A 75 -2.20 1.70 -18.36
N PRO A 76 -2.64 0.45 -18.53
CA PRO A 76 -2.98 -0.44 -17.39
C PRO A 76 -1.88 -0.69 -16.38
N ARG A 77 -0.60 -0.39 -16.72
CA ARG A 77 0.57 -0.70 -15.87
C ARG A 77 1.33 0.53 -15.41
N ARG A 78 1.11 1.67 -16.04
CA ARG A 78 1.89 2.89 -15.80
C ARG A 78 1.01 4.05 -15.37
N MET A 79 1.42 4.73 -14.31
CA MET A 79 0.79 5.95 -13.84
C MET A 79 1.77 7.12 -13.80
N VAL A 80 1.27 8.31 -14.08
CA VAL A 80 1.97 9.57 -13.80
C VAL A 80 1.72 9.92 -12.35
N VAL A 81 2.78 10.25 -11.65
CA VAL A 81 2.73 10.68 -10.24
C VAL A 81 3.48 11.99 -10.04
N ARG A 82 3.20 12.67 -8.94
CA ARG A 82 4.01 13.80 -8.46
C ARG A 82 5.36 13.29 -7.99
N GLU A 83 6.42 13.99 -8.32
CA GLU A 83 7.74 13.74 -7.73
C GLU A 83 7.74 14.20 -6.28
N LEU A 84 7.97 13.27 -5.37
CA LEU A 84 8.02 13.50 -3.94
C LEU A 84 9.41 13.18 -3.38
N SER A 85 9.84 13.95 -2.37
CA SER A 85 10.91 13.51 -1.47
C SER A 85 10.32 12.47 -0.50
N MET A 86 10.54 11.18 -0.80
CA MET A 86 9.97 10.11 0.00
C MET A 86 10.54 10.11 1.42
N ILE A 87 9.66 9.88 2.40
CA ILE A 87 10.03 9.68 3.80
C ILE A 87 10.31 8.19 3.95
N PRO A 88 11.52 7.78 4.42
CA PRO A 88 11.90 6.37 4.47
C PRO A 88 11.23 5.64 5.65
N LEU A 89 9.92 5.69 5.70
CA LEU A 89 9.08 5.04 6.69
C LEU A 89 7.96 4.27 6.01
N GLU A 90 7.72 3.07 6.49
CA GLU A 90 6.54 2.28 6.19
C GLU A 90 5.55 2.44 7.34
N VAL A 91 4.38 3.02 7.07
CA VAL A 91 3.31 3.20 8.06
C VAL A 91 2.28 2.10 7.85
N ILE A 92 2.11 1.25 8.85
CA ILE A 92 1.23 0.09 8.80
C ILE A 92 0.08 0.30 9.79
N VAL A 93 -1.15 0.30 9.30
CA VAL A 93 -2.34 0.34 10.15
C VAL A 93 -2.93 -1.06 10.22
N ARG A 94 -3.19 -1.54 11.44
CA ARG A 94 -3.67 -2.89 11.70
C ARG A 94 -5.00 -2.87 12.41
N ASN A 95 -6.01 -3.47 11.80
CA ASN A 95 -7.35 -3.67 12.36
C ASN A 95 -7.50 -5.05 13.01
N VAL A 96 -6.67 -6.01 12.56
CA VAL A 96 -6.66 -7.37 13.07
C VAL A 96 -5.20 -7.79 13.23
N ALA A 97 -4.90 -8.52 14.29
CA ALA A 97 -3.56 -9.04 14.51
C ALA A 97 -3.22 -10.12 13.48
N ALA A 98 -2.21 -9.85 12.64
CA ALA A 98 -1.71 -10.77 11.63
C ALA A 98 -0.27 -10.43 11.21
N GLY A 99 0.42 -11.33 10.54
CA GLY A 99 1.74 -11.08 9.97
C GLY A 99 2.83 -10.84 11.02
N SER A 100 3.66 -9.79 10.87
CA SER A 100 4.81 -9.53 11.73
C SER A 100 4.44 -9.27 13.20
N ILE A 101 3.30 -8.65 13.47
CA ILE A 101 2.88 -8.37 14.85
C ILE A 101 2.61 -9.66 15.65
N VAL A 102 2.09 -10.69 14.99
CA VAL A 102 1.86 -12.01 15.60
C VAL A 102 3.16 -12.80 15.76
N ARG A 103 4.10 -12.65 14.81
CA ARG A 103 5.41 -13.33 14.92
C ARG A 103 6.31 -12.72 15.98
N ASN A 104 6.26 -11.41 16.16
CA ASN A 104 7.21 -10.67 16.99
C ASN A 104 6.66 -10.31 18.37
N LEU A 105 5.34 -10.32 18.55
CA LEU A 105 4.66 -9.94 19.79
C LEU A 105 3.60 -11.00 20.16
N PRO A 106 3.21 -11.10 21.44
CA PRO A 106 2.32 -12.16 21.94
C PRO A 106 0.84 -11.93 21.57
N PHE A 107 0.57 -11.58 20.31
CA PHE A 107 -0.80 -11.53 19.78
C PHE A 107 -1.22 -12.88 19.21
N LYS A 108 -2.46 -13.26 19.44
CA LYS A 108 -3.08 -14.37 18.71
C LYS A 108 -3.56 -13.86 17.35
N GLU A 109 -3.25 -14.60 16.27
CA GLU A 109 -3.73 -14.27 14.93
C GLU A 109 -5.26 -14.18 14.90
N GLY A 110 -5.77 -13.19 14.17
CA GLY A 110 -7.21 -12.96 14.05
C GLY A 110 -7.81 -12.12 15.19
N THR A 111 -7.02 -11.72 16.21
CA THR A 111 -7.53 -10.84 17.28
C THR A 111 -7.86 -9.46 16.72
N PRO A 112 -9.11 -8.96 16.87
CA PRO A 112 -9.45 -7.59 16.50
C PRO A 112 -8.67 -6.59 17.33
N LEU A 113 -8.25 -5.50 16.68
CA LEU A 113 -7.53 -4.39 17.31
C LEU A 113 -8.43 -3.15 17.25
N ASP A 114 -9.00 -2.77 18.40
CA ASP A 114 -9.87 -1.61 18.54
C ASP A 114 -9.43 -0.80 19.78
N PRO A 115 -8.90 0.43 19.57
CA PRO A 115 -8.65 1.11 18.28
C PRO A 115 -7.59 0.43 17.42
N PRO A 116 -7.56 0.71 16.09
CA PRO A 116 -6.52 0.22 15.19
C PRO A 116 -5.12 0.56 15.67
N VAL A 117 -4.18 -0.36 15.51
CA VAL A 117 -2.78 -0.16 15.89
C VAL A 117 -1.97 0.36 14.72
N ILE A 118 -1.20 1.44 14.93
CA ILE A 118 -0.23 1.93 13.96
C ILE A 118 1.15 1.40 14.34
N VAL A 119 1.79 0.73 13.38
CA VAL A 119 3.19 0.32 13.44
C VAL A 119 3.95 1.13 12.40
N ILE A 120 5.16 1.58 12.74
CA ILE A 120 6.03 2.30 11.79
C ILE A 120 7.35 1.56 11.72
N ASP A 121 7.74 1.17 10.51
CA ASP A 121 9.01 0.51 10.24
C ASP A 121 9.92 1.48 9.45
N LEU A 122 11.22 1.42 9.71
CA LEU A 122 12.21 2.07 8.87
C LEU A 122 12.28 1.31 7.55
N LYS A 123 12.14 2.01 6.44
CA LYS A 123 12.34 1.41 5.11
C LYS A 123 13.83 1.25 4.81
N ASP A 124 14.38 0.13 5.24
CA ASP A 124 15.79 -0.24 5.06
C ASP A 124 15.93 -1.75 4.91
N ASP A 125 15.87 -2.23 3.67
CA ASP A 125 16.00 -3.65 3.33
C ASP A 125 17.26 -4.31 3.93
N SER A 126 18.35 -3.54 4.05
CA SER A 126 19.61 -4.06 4.61
C SER A 126 19.55 -4.35 6.11
N ARG A 127 18.59 -3.74 6.81
CA ARG A 127 18.29 -3.91 8.23
C ARG A 127 16.98 -4.65 8.49
N HIS A 128 16.37 -5.25 7.46
CA HIS A 128 15.09 -5.97 7.57
C HIS A 128 13.94 -5.10 8.11
N ASP A 129 13.88 -3.84 7.68
CA ASP A 129 12.82 -2.87 7.99
C ASP A 129 12.46 -2.84 9.50
N PRO A 130 13.38 -2.42 10.40
CA PRO A 130 13.16 -2.48 11.83
C PRO A 130 12.04 -1.54 12.28
N MET A 131 11.22 -2.02 13.23
CA MET A 131 10.17 -1.22 13.87
C MET A 131 10.79 -0.06 14.66
N LEU A 132 10.22 1.13 14.49
CA LEU A 132 10.60 2.35 15.19
C LEU A 132 9.45 2.90 16.03
N ASN A 133 9.80 3.50 17.16
CA ASN A 133 8.90 4.40 17.87
C ASN A 133 9.13 5.85 17.44
N ASP A 134 8.25 6.76 17.87
CA ASP A 134 8.30 8.16 17.48
C ASP A 134 9.62 8.84 17.88
N ASP A 135 10.14 8.53 19.06
CA ASP A 135 11.38 9.14 19.58
C ASP A 135 12.59 8.76 18.71
N LEU A 136 12.67 7.52 18.26
CA LEU A 136 13.72 7.07 17.36
C LEU A 136 13.61 7.74 15.98
N ILE A 137 12.40 7.89 15.44
CA ILE A 137 12.18 8.57 14.15
C ILE A 137 12.63 10.02 14.23
N VAL A 138 12.30 10.71 15.32
CA VAL A 138 12.71 12.11 15.55
C VAL A 138 14.21 12.21 15.76
N ALA A 139 14.79 11.34 16.58
CA ALA A 139 16.25 11.32 16.86
C ALA A 139 17.08 11.04 15.60
N LEU A 140 16.57 10.21 14.68
CA LEU A 140 17.18 9.95 13.37
C LEU A 140 17.00 11.11 12.38
N GLY A 141 16.21 12.14 12.73
CA GLY A 141 15.93 13.27 11.84
C GLY A 141 15.08 12.93 10.62
N ILE A 142 14.36 11.80 10.65
CA ILE A 142 13.54 11.31 9.52
C ILE A 142 12.28 12.15 9.38
N ALA A 143 11.60 12.43 10.49
CA ALA A 143 10.40 13.26 10.53
C ALA A 143 10.31 14.05 11.84
N THR A 144 9.67 15.20 11.78
CA THR A 144 9.34 16.00 12.97
C THR A 144 8.14 15.41 13.72
N PRO A 145 7.96 15.71 15.02
CA PRO A 145 6.76 15.30 15.76
C PRO A 145 5.44 15.75 15.10
N ALA A 146 5.44 16.93 14.49
CA ALA A 146 4.27 17.47 13.78
C ALA A 146 3.97 16.67 12.50
N GLU A 147 4.98 16.27 11.75
CA GLU A 147 4.84 15.41 10.57
C GLU A 147 4.36 14.02 10.96
N LEU A 148 4.92 13.41 12.02
CA LEU A 148 4.47 12.11 12.52
C LEU A 148 2.99 12.12 12.93
N LYS A 149 2.59 13.14 13.70
CA LYS A 149 1.19 13.33 14.07
C LYS A 149 0.28 13.42 12.84
N LYS A 150 0.73 14.18 11.82
CA LYS A 150 -0.02 14.35 10.56
C LYS A 150 -0.10 13.04 9.76
N MET A 151 1.01 12.31 9.61
CA MET A 151 1.02 11.04 8.91
C MET A 151 0.12 10.00 9.58
N LYS A 152 0.19 9.88 10.91
CA LYS A 152 -0.69 8.98 11.68
C LYS A 152 -2.16 9.33 11.52
N LYS A 153 -2.50 10.64 11.55
CA LYS A 153 -3.88 11.07 11.31
C LYS A 153 -4.34 10.68 9.90
N ILE A 154 -3.56 10.98 8.87
CA ILE A 154 -3.89 10.62 7.48
C ILE A 154 -4.04 9.10 7.36
N ALA A 155 -3.16 8.32 8.00
CA ALA A 155 -3.25 6.86 7.99
C ALA A 155 -4.56 6.37 8.59
N LEU A 156 -5.03 6.94 9.71
CA LEU A 156 -6.33 6.57 10.30
C LEU A 156 -7.51 7.00 9.43
N ASP A 157 -7.46 8.18 8.83
CA ASP A 157 -8.50 8.65 7.89
C ASP A 157 -8.60 7.70 6.67
N ILE A 158 -7.46 7.24 6.15
CA ILE A 158 -7.40 6.22 5.09
C ILE A 158 -7.98 4.89 5.58
N ASN A 159 -7.67 4.49 6.81
CA ASN A 159 -8.17 3.24 7.39
C ASN A 159 -9.68 3.20 7.45
N GLU A 160 -10.31 4.27 7.90
CA GLU A 160 -11.77 4.40 7.96
C GLU A 160 -12.37 4.27 6.55
N ALA A 161 -11.86 5.05 5.59
CA ALA A 161 -12.33 5.06 4.21
C ALA A 161 -12.18 3.70 3.52
N LEU A 162 -11.02 3.04 3.66
CA LEU A 162 -10.76 1.74 3.05
C LEU A 162 -11.54 0.62 3.72
N SER A 163 -11.67 0.66 5.05
CA SER A 163 -12.45 -0.35 5.80
C SER A 163 -13.92 -0.32 5.36
N GLU A 164 -14.49 0.87 5.19
CA GLU A 164 -15.86 1.02 4.71
C GLU A 164 -16.02 0.54 3.25
N LEU A 165 -15.14 0.97 2.35
CA LEU A 165 -15.14 0.59 0.95
C LEU A 165 -15.07 -0.93 0.79
N LEU A 166 -14.14 -1.58 1.48
CA LEU A 166 -13.89 -3.02 1.37
C LEU A 166 -14.97 -3.85 2.07
N ALA A 167 -15.45 -3.42 3.23
CA ALA A 167 -16.53 -4.09 3.95
C ALA A 167 -17.82 -4.14 3.11
N ALA A 168 -18.12 -3.10 2.34
CA ALA A 168 -19.24 -3.07 1.41
C ALA A 168 -19.11 -4.14 0.30
N GLN A 169 -17.91 -4.60 0.00
CA GLN A 169 -17.61 -5.65 -0.99
C GLN A 169 -17.41 -7.05 -0.36
N GLY A 170 -17.73 -7.21 0.93
CA GLY A 170 -17.54 -8.46 1.64
C GLY A 170 -16.06 -8.80 1.92
N ILE A 171 -15.20 -7.79 1.99
CA ILE A 171 -13.78 -7.92 2.27
C ILE A 171 -13.47 -7.27 3.62
N THR A 172 -12.70 -7.95 4.48
CA THR A 172 -12.16 -7.41 5.72
C THR A 172 -10.77 -6.86 5.45
N LEU A 173 -10.56 -5.57 5.74
CA LEU A 173 -9.23 -4.96 5.77
C LEU A 173 -8.54 -5.36 7.07
N VAL A 174 -7.60 -6.29 6.99
CA VAL A 174 -6.82 -6.78 8.15
C VAL A 174 -5.76 -5.77 8.55
N ASP A 175 -4.91 -5.43 7.63
CA ASP A 175 -3.92 -4.36 7.73
C ASP A 175 -3.53 -3.84 6.35
N TYR A 176 -2.85 -2.71 6.32
CA TYR A 176 -2.26 -2.19 5.10
C TYR A 176 -1.04 -1.34 5.42
N LYS A 177 -0.13 -1.27 4.46
CA LYS A 177 1.11 -0.51 4.49
C LYS A 177 1.03 0.64 3.49
N ILE A 178 1.40 1.82 3.93
CA ILE A 178 1.50 3.03 3.11
C ILE A 178 2.80 3.77 3.35
N GLU A 179 3.19 4.55 2.35
CA GLU A 179 4.36 5.40 2.40
C GLU A 179 3.98 6.86 2.11
N PHE A 180 4.74 7.77 2.68
CA PHE A 180 4.53 9.21 2.52
C PHE A 180 5.75 9.88 1.89
N GLY A 181 5.51 11.00 1.23
CA GLY A 181 6.57 11.87 0.73
C GLY A 181 6.20 13.33 0.87
N ARG A 182 7.20 14.19 0.72
CA ARG A 182 7.07 15.63 0.80
C ARG A 182 7.14 16.28 -0.57
N GLN A 183 6.30 17.28 -0.79
CA GLN A 183 6.51 18.30 -1.82
C GLN A 183 6.37 19.67 -1.16
N GLY A 184 7.49 20.36 -0.97
CA GLY A 184 7.58 21.53 -0.10
C GLY A 184 7.19 21.17 1.35
N LYS A 185 6.23 21.92 1.92
CA LYS A 185 5.71 21.67 3.29
C LYS A 185 4.51 20.71 3.34
N THR A 186 4.10 20.18 2.18
CA THR A 186 2.93 19.32 2.10
C THR A 186 3.35 17.85 2.10
N ILE A 187 2.70 17.04 2.94
CA ILE A 187 2.81 15.58 2.95
C ILE A 187 1.74 15.01 2.03
N TYR A 188 2.15 14.08 1.20
CA TYR A 188 1.32 13.32 0.27
C TYR A 188 1.45 11.83 0.55
N LEU A 189 0.36 11.10 0.37
CA LEU A 189 0.39 9.66 0.24
C LEU A 189 1.09 9.30 -1.08
N GLY A 190 2.07 8.41 -1.00
CA GLY A 190 2.85 7.94 -2.15
C GLY A 190 2.79 6.43 -2.30
N ASP A 191 3.72 5.91 -3.07
CA ASP A 191 3.91 4.49 -3.39
C ASP A 191 2.67 3.82 -3.98
N GLU A 192 2.09 2.81 -3.35
CA GLU A 192 0.90 2.09 -3.80
C GLU A 192 -0.05 1.75 -2.66
N ILE A 193 -1.31 1.50 -2.99
CA ILE A 193 -2.27 0.76 -2.17
C ILE A 193 -2.89 -0.31 -3.05
N SER A 194 -2.49 -1.56 -2.84
CA SER A 194 -2.87 -2.68 -3.70
C SER A 194 -2.91 -4.00 -2.92
N MET A 195 -3.17 -5.11 -3.60
CA MET A 195 -3.12 -6.44 -3.00
C MET A 195 -1.71 -6.82 -2.51
N ASP A 196 -0.66 -6.12 -2.96
CA ASP A 196 0.71 -6.31 -2.46
C ASP A 196 0.98 -5.57 -1.14
N SER A 197 0.26 -4.49 -0.87
CA SER A 197 0.43 -3.64 0.33
C SER A 197 -0.71 -3.72 1.34
N MET A 198 -1.79 -4.42 1.02
CA MET A 198 -2.91 -4.70 1.92
C MET A 198 -2.97 -6.18 2.27
N ARG A 199 -3.39 -6.51 3.50
CA ARG A 199 -3.87 -7.83 3.86
C ARG A 199 -5.38 -7.82 3.93
N LEU A 200 -5.99 -8.66 3.10
CA LEU A 200 -7.42 -8.71 2.86
C LEU A 200 -7.94 -10.13 3.13
N TRP A 201 -9.02 -10.24 3.90
CA TRP A 201 -9.69 -11.52 4.12
C TRP A 201 -11.12 -11.48 3.61
N ASP A 202 -11.58 -12.58 3.04
CA ASP A 202 -13.01 -12.74 2.74
C ASP A 202 -13.82 -12.70 4.04
N LYS A 203 -14.83 -11.83 4.08
CA LYS A 203 -15.58 -11.58 5.32
C LYS A 203 -16.38 -12.80 5.79
N LYS A 204 -16.73 -13.72 4.88
CA LYS A 204 -17.53 -14.91 5.20
C LYS A 204 -16.66 -16.09 5.58
N THR A 205 -15.57 -16.32 4.83
CA THR A 205 -14.73 -17.51 4.99
C THR A 205 -13.48 -17.26 5.83
N GLY A 206 -13.04 -16.02 5.96
CA GLY A 206 -11.76 -15.67 6.59
C GLY A 206 -10.53 -15.99 5.74
N GLU A 207 -10.71 -16.43 4.50
CA GLU A 207 -9.62 -16.78 3.61
C GLU A 207 -8.87 -15.54 3.12
N SER A 208 -7.56 -15.68 2.93
CA SER A 208 -6.70 -14.61 2.41
C SER A 208 -7.06 -14.26 0.96
N MET A 209 -7.16 -12.97 0.67
CA MET A 209 -7.48 -12.41 -0.64
C MET A 209 -6.39 -11.43 -1.12
N ASP A 210 -5.16 -11.68 -0.76
CA ASP A 210 -4.02 -10.79 -0.98
C ASP A 210 -2.74 -11.59 -1.26
N LYS A 211 -1.58 -10.95 -1.14
CA LYS A 211 -0.26 -11.55 -1.36
C LYS A 211 0.05 -12.75 -0.44
N ASP A 212 -0.67 -12.95 0.66
CA ASP A 212 -0.49 -14.13 1.52
C ASP A 212 -0.90 -15.43 0.82
N VAL A 213 -1.75 -15.36 -0.20
CA VAL A 213 -2.03 -16.51 -1.09
C VAL A 213 -0.74 -16.97 -1.77
N TYR A 214 0.11 -16.04 -2.23
CA TYR A 214 1.42 -16.35 -2.80
C TYR A 214 2.44 -16.78 -1.73
N ARG A 215 2.51 -16.03 -0.60
CA ARG A 215 3.47 -16.32 0.48
C ARG A 215 3.35 -17.75 1.00
N PHE A 216 2.13 -18.22 1.16
CA PHE A 216 1.81 -19.47 1.85
C PHE A 216 1.23 -20.56 0.93
N ASP A 217 1.38 -20.40 -0.39
CA ASP A 217 0.90 -21.36 -1.40
C ASP A 217 -0.58 -21.78 -1.22
N LYS A 218 -1.44 -20.79 -0.92
CA LYS A 218 -2.87 -21.00 -0.61
C LYS A 218 -3.80 -21.10 -1.83
N GLY A 219 -3.25 -21.10 -3.04
CA GLY A 219 -4.02 -21.23 -4.27
C GLY A 219 -3.57 -20.34 -5.42
N ASP A 220 -4.49 -20.09 -6.37
CA ASP A 220 -4.24 -19.29 -7.57
C ASP A 220 -4.27 -17.81 -7.25
N VAL A 221 -3.07 -17.21 -7.14
CA VAL A 221 -2.87 -15.79 -6.81
C VAL A 221 -3.54 -14.88 -7.82
N MET A 222 -3.46 -15.19 -9.13
CA MET A 222 -3.99 -14.31 -10.17
C MET A 222 -5.51 -14.34 -10.23
N LYS A 223 -6.13 -15.47 -9.93
CA LYS A 223 -7.58 -15.57 -9.76
C LYS A 223 -8.06 -14.72 -8.58
N VAL A 224 -7.32 -14.74 -7.47
CA VAL A 224 -7.62 -13.92 -6.29
C VAL A 224 -7.45 -12.44 -6.61
N TYR A 225 -6.33 -12.01 -7.20
CA TYR A 225 -6.08 -10.61 -7.56
C TYR A 225 -7.13 -10.06 -8.51
N ASN A 226 -7.52 -10.84 -9.53
CA ASN A 226 -8.60 -10.45 -10.42
C ASN A 226 -9.93 -10.28 -9.67
N SER A 227 -10.29 -11.24 -8.83
CA SER A 227 -11.53 -11.17 -8.04
C SER A 227 -11.58 -9.94 -7.13
N VAL A 228 -10.48 -9.65 -6.44
CA VAL A 228 -10.38 -8.47 -5.55
C VAL A 228 -10.44 -7.18 -6.35
N ALA A 229 -9.68 -7.08 -7.44
CA ALA A 229 -9.68 -5.92 -8.32
C ALA A 229 -11.10 -5.61 -8.84
N GLN A 230 -11.82 -6.63 -9.31
CA GLN A 230 -13.21 -6.46 -9.76
C GLN A 230 -14.13 -5.98 -8.64
N ARG A 231 -14.03 -6.54 -7.44
CA ARG A 231 -14.84 -6.13 -6.28
C ARG A 231 -14.55 -4.68 -5.87
N ILE A 232 -13.29 -4.24 -5.90
CA ILE A 232 -12.90 -2.87 -5.51
C ILE A 232 -13.32 -1.86 -6.57
N MET A 233 -13.02 -2.12 -7.85
CA MET A 233 -13.23 -1.15 -8.93
C MET A 233 -14.68 -1.10 -9.42
N HIS A 234 -15.45 -2.16 -9.22
CA HIS A 234 -16.86 -2.24 -9.61
C HIS A 234 -17.74 -2.55 -8.38
N PRO A 235 -17.78 -1.64 -7.39
CA PRO A 235 -18.54 -1.88 -6.17
C PRO A 235 -20.02 -2.12 -6.49
N VAL A 236 -20.56 -3.22 -5.99
CA VAL A 236 -21.98 -3.51 -6.11
C VAL A 236 -22.75 -2.38 -5.41
N LYS A 237 -23.53 -1.62 -6.17
CA LYS A 237 -24.40 -0.59 -5.59
C LYS A 237 -25.35 -1.29 -4.61
N LYS A 238 -25.28 -0.97 -3.33
CA LYS A 238 -26.34 -1.34 -2.40
C LYS A 238 -27.63 -0.70 -2.93
N HIS A 239 -28.57 -1.50 -3.36
CA HIS A 239 -29.95 -1.04 -3.47
C HIS A 239 -30.38 -0.60 -2.07
N LYS A 240 -30.63 0.71 -1.92
CA LYS A 240 -31.21 1.30 -0.72
C LYS A 240 -32.63 0.78 -0.55
#